data_dbee540fd8814ec3f5aa054bc5f3106d
#
_entry.id   dbee540fd8814ec3f5aa054bc5f3106d
#
_cell.length_a   1.000
_cell.length_b   1.000
_cell.length_c   1.000
_cell.angle_alpha   90.00
_cell.angle_beta   90.00
_cell.angle_gamma   90.00
#
_symmetry.space_group_name_H-M   'P 1'
#
loop_
_entity.id
_entity.type
_entity.pdbx_description
1 polymer ?
#
loop_
_entity_poly.entity_id
_entity_poly.type
_entity_poly.pdbx_seq_one_letter_code
_entity_poly.pdbx_strand_id
1 'polypeptide(L)'
;MKVVTAVVNNPIFIEIQYYTLKKYMKCDYEFIVFNDAKDFIDFTNGGDITIKATIENICKQLNIQCININNQHHANTTNRWCQEPSHRTADSMNVILEYQKQHPDYYLLLDSDMFLIDDYNIDEYKKYDCSIVLQHRKDIDQITDIYYIWNGLYYFNIHKLDTSLMNWGLTYTTDTGGRMSVWLNSLIQSNTLTPSFNDKVHFIKYLKSGEWNIHNMPPNLKANERLVRFLQNDIRNMNGQFFCELYDNKFFHYRAGGNWEKRNFELHVDLSYQLKSIFID
;
A
#
# COMPACT_ATOMS: atom_id res chain seq x y z
N MET A 1 -10.21 -12.23 9.83
CA MET A 1 -9.64 -10.93 9.44
C MET A 1 -9.37 -10.93 7.95
N LYS A 2 -9.41 -9.79 7.31
CA LYS A 2 -9.19 -9.66 5.86
C LYS A 2 -7.90 -8.89 5.57
N VAL A 3 -7.05 -9.46 4.71
CA VAL A 3 -5.90 -8.77 4.12
C VAL A 3 -6.32 -8.33 2.73
N VAL A 4 -6.17 -7.05 2.42
CA VAL A 4 -6.64 -6.47 1.15
C VAL A 4 -5.52 -5.75 0.43
N THR A 5 -5.52 -5.80 -0.89
CA THR A 5 -4.61 -5.06 -1.76
C THR A 5 -5.33 -4.57 -3.00
N ALA A 6 -4.91 -3.43 -3.56
CA ALA A 6 -5.38 -2.95 -4.85
C ALA A 6 -4.28 -3.12 -5.90
N VAL A 7 -4.57 -3.83 -6.99
CA VAL A 7 -3.58 -4.10 -8.04
C VAL A 7 -4.03 -3.46 -9.35
N VAL A 8 -3.17 -2.62 -9.93
CA VAL A 8 -3.48 -1.88 -11.15
C VAL A 8 -2.80 -2.46 -12.39
N ASN A 9 -1.56 -2.96 -12.28
CA ASN A 9 -0.78 -3.33 -13.45
C ASN A 9 0.31 -4.39 -13.24
N ASN A 10 0.66 -4.77 -12.02
CA ASN A 10 1.71 -5.77 -11.78
C ASN A 10 1.16 -7.05 -11.13
N PRO A 11 0.70 -8.02 -11.92
CA PRO A 11 0.11 -9.25 -11.40
C PRO A 11 1.13 -10.15 -10.66
N ILE A 12 2.44 -10.02 -10.92
CA ILE A 12 3.50 -10.80 -10.25
C ILE A 12 3.48 -10.55 -8.73
N PHE A 13 3.17 -9.33 -8.32
CA PHE A 13 3.16 -8.97 -6.91
C PHE A 13 2.06 -9.69 -6.10
N ILE A 14 0.96 -10.11 -6.75
CA ILE A 14 -0.08 -10.92 -6.10
C ILE A 14 0.50 -12.25 -5.64
N GLU A 15 1.31 -12.92 -6.49
CA GLU A 15 1.95 -14.18 -6.15
C GLU A 15 2.92 -13.98 -4.98
N ILE A 16 3.74 -12.93 -5.03
CA ILE A 16 4.69 -12.62 -3.93
C ILE A 16 3.94 -12.35 -2.63
N GLN A 17 2.89 -11.52 -2.65
CA GLN A 17 2.06 -11.26 -1.48
C GLN A 17 1.44 -12.55 -0.95
N TYR A 18 0.85 -13.37 -1.80
CA TYR A 18 0.23 -14.63 -1.39
C TYR A 18 1.21 -15.56 -0.67
N TYR A 19 2.40 -15.78 -1.24
CA TYR A 19 3.37 -16.68 -0.64
C TYR A 19 4.02 -16.11 0.61
N THR A 20 4.29 -14.81 0.66
CA THR A 20 4.84 -14.16 1.86
C THR A 20 3.82 -14.09 2.98
N LEU A 21 2.55 -13.82 2.70
CA LEU A 21 1.46 -13.90 3.66
C LEU A 21 1.32 -15.34 4.21
N LYS A 22 1.29 -16.34 3.34
CA LYS A 22 1.20 -17.75 3.75
C LYS A 22 2.37 -18.18 4.64
N LYS A 23 3.56 -17.66 4.40
CA LYS A 23 4.78 -17.99 5.16
C LYS A 23 4.83 -17.29 6.51
N TYR A 24 4.49 -16.01 6.56
CA TYR A 24 4.80 -15.14 7.70
C TYR A 24 3.58 -14.70 8.51
N MET A 25 2.35 -14.78 7.98
CA MET A 25 1.15 -14.44 8.75
C MET A 25 0.85 -15.54 9.77
N LYS A 26 0.76 -15.17 11.05
CA LYS A 26 0.55 -16.11 12.17
C LYS A 26 -0.86 -16.09 12.73
N CYS A 27 -1.83 -15.76 11.92
CA CYS A 27 -3.27 -15.82 12.25
C CYS A 27 -4.07 -16.19 11.01
N ASP A 28 -5.32 -16.60 11.22
CA ASP A 28 -6.25 -16.87 10.12
C ASP A 28 -6.64 -15.58 9.41
N TYR A 29 -6.56 -15.59 8.08
CA TYR A 29 -6.91 -14.46 7.23
C TYR A 29 -7.54 -14.89 5.92
N GLU A 30 -8.33 -14.01 5.35
CA GLU A 30 -8.81 -14.05 3.97
C GLU A 30 -8.02 -13.01 3.16
N PHE A 31 -7.39 -13.43 2.06
CA PHE A 31 -6.70 -12.51 1.16
C PHE A 31 -7.61 -12.11 0.01
N ILE A 32 -7.82 -10.80 -0.19
CA ILE A 32 -8.71 -10.22 -1.19
C ILE A 32 -7.91 -9.27 -2.07
N VAL A 33 -7.99 -9.48 -3.38
CA VAL A 33 -7.40 -8.60 -4.38
C VAL A 33 -8.49 -7.74 -5.02
N PHE A 34 -8.34 -6.43 -4.92
CA PHE A 34 -9.12 -5.46 -5.68
C PHE A 34 -8.41 -5.19 -7.00
N ASN A 35 -9.01 -5.66 -8.10
CA ASN A 35 -8.45 -5.54 -9.43
C ASN A 35 -8.86 -4.20 -10.06
N ASP A 36 -7.93 -3.24 -10.05
CA ASP A 36 -8.08 -1.91 -10.64
C ASP A 36 -7.46 -1.81 -12.05
N ALA A 37 -7.08 -2.94 -12.65
CA ALA A 37 -6.53 -2.94 -14.00
C ALA A 37 -7.57 -2.49 -15.03
N LYS A 38 -7.10 -1.76 -16.01
CA LYS A 38 -7.95 -1.18 -17.07
C LYS A 38 -8.15 -2.19 -18.21
N ASP A 39 -9.36 -2.25 -18.72
CA ASP A 39 -9.73 -3.00 -19.94
C ASP A 39 -9.77 -2.09 -21.19
N PHE A 40 -9.14 -0.92 -21.10
CA PHE A 40 -8.89 0.03 -22.16
C PHE A 40 -7.43 0.49 -22.15
N ILE A 41 -6.94 1.03 -23.27
CA ILE A 41 -5.57 1.54 -23.39
C ILE A 41 -5.38 2.74 -22.43
N ASP A 42 -4.38 2.64 -21.59
CA ASP A 42 -4.12 3.59 -20.51
C ASP A 42 -2.62 3.73 -20.22
N PHE A 43 -2.22 4.84 -19.61
CA PHE A 43 -0.83 5.02 -19.20
C PHE A 43 -0.41 4.07 -18.07
N THR A 44 -1.36 3.59 -17.27
CA THR A 44 -1.07 2.68 -16.14
C THR A 44 -0.81 1.25 -16.57
N ASN A 45 -1.30 0.83 -17.76
CA ASN A 45 -1.12 -0.53 -18.26
C ASN A 45 -0.13 -0.63 -19.43
N GLY A 46 0.54 0.49 -19.78
CA GLY A 46 1.46 0.51 -20.92
C GLY A 46 0.82 0.14 -22.27
N GLY A 47 -0.50 0.17 -22.37
CA GLY A 47 -1.29 -0.25 -23.51
C GLY A 47 -1.69 -1.73 -23.50
N ASP A 48 -1.31 -2.50 -22.47
CA ASP A 48 -1.67 -3.91 -22.31
C ASP A 48 -3.02 -4.05 -21.58
N ILE A 49 -4.09 -4.28 -22.32
CA ILE A 49 -5.45 -4.49 -21.80
C ILE A 49 -5.66 -5.90 -21.22
N THR A 50 -4.69 -6.81 -21.35
CA THR A 50 -4.82 -8.20 -20.88
C THR A 50 -4.49 -8.34 -19.39
N ILE A 51 -3.91 -7.33 -18.77
CA ILE A 51 -3.50 -7.34 -17.35
C ILE A 51 -4.68 -7.66 -16.43
N LYS A 52 -5.86 -7.10 -16.70
CA LYS A 52 -7.08 -7.36 -15.92
C LYS A 52 -7.42 -8.84 -15.86
N ALA A 53 -7.47 -9.49 -17.01
CA ALA A 53 -7.72 -10.93 -17.10
C ALA A 53 -6.59 -11.77 -16.48
N THR A 54 -5.35 -11.30 -16.58
CA THR A 54 -4.20 -11.95 -15.96
C THR A 54 -4.31 -11.94 -14.44
N ILE A 55 -4.69 -10.81 -13.83
CA ILE A 55 -4.95 -10.70 -12.38
C ILE A 55 -6.07 -11.67 -11.96
N GLU A 56 -7.20 -11.69 -12.68
CA GLU A 56 -8.31 -12.60 -12.41
C GLU A 56 -7.87 -14.07 -12.46
N ASN A 57 -7.07 -14.45 -13.47
CA ASN A 57 -6.56 -15.80 -13.62
C ASN A 57 -5.62 -16.20 -12.47
N ILE A 58 -4.71 -15.33 -12.07
CA ILE A 58 -3.81 -15.60 -10.93
C ILE A 58 -4.61 -15.77 -9.65
N CYS A 59 -5.55 -14.88 -9.38
CA CYS A 59 -6.42 -15.00 -8.22
C CYS A 59 -7.20 -16.32 -8.22
N LYS A 60 -7.75 -16.71 -9.37
CA LYS A 60 -8.43 -18.01 -9.54
C LYS A 60 -7.51 -19.20 -9.27
N GLN A 61 -6.29 -19.19 -9.81
CA GLN A 61 -5.31 -20.26 -9.61
C GLN A 61 -4.88 -20.41 -8.15
N LEU A 62 -4.75 -19.30 -7.44
CA LEU A 62 -4.35 -19.25 -6.04
C LEU A 62 -5.53 -19.35 -5.06
N ASN A 63 -6.77 -19.48 -5.56
CA ASN A 63 -8.00 -19.46 -4.78
C ASN A 63 -8.14 -18.20 -3.92
N ILE A 64 -7.83 -17.04 -4.49
CA ILE A 64 -7.94 -15.71 -3.88
C ILE A 64 -9.23 -15.04 -4.36
N GLN A 65 -9.97 -14.40 -3.46
CA GLN A 65 -11.10 -13.57 -3.86
C GLN A 65 -10.60 -12.36 -4.67
N CYS A 66 -11.14 -12.20 -5.89
CA CYS A 66 -10.85 -11.08 -6.78
C CYS A 66 -12.11 -10.22 -6.95
N ILE A 67 -12.00 -8.93 -6.66
CA ILE A 67 -13.08 -7.95 -6.81
C ILE A 67 -12.66 -6.93 -7.85
N ASN A 68 -13.37 -6.88 -8.99
CA ASN A 68 -13.10 -5.89 -10.01
C ASN A 68 -13.62 -4.51 -9.60
N ILE A 69 -12.75 -3.51 -9.68
CA ILE A 69 -13.15 -2.09 -9.50
C ILE A 69 -13.74 -1.57 -10.80
N ASN A 70 -14.88 -0.88 -10.70
CA ASN A 70 -15.43 -0.15 -11.84
C ASN A 70 -14.67 1.16 -12.03
N ASN A 71 -13.83 1.20 -13.03
CA ASN A 71 -12.94 2.33 -13.34
C ASN A 71 -13.12 2.90 -14.75
N GLN A 72 -14.26 2.62 -15.42
CA GLN A 72 -14.54 3.07 -16.79
C GLN A 72 -14.47 4.59 -16.96
N HIS A 73 -14.80 5.36 -15.91
CA HIS A 73 -14.71 6.82 -15.92
C HIS A 73 -13.27 7.33 -16.12
N HIS A 74 -12.26 6.51 -15.77
CA HIS A 74 -10.84 6.86 -16.00
C HIS A 74 -10.45 6.88 -17.49
N ALA A 75 -11.27 6.32 -18.39
CA ALA A 75 -11.08 6.44 -19.83
C ALA A 75 -11.28 7.88 -20.35
N ASN A 76 -11.87 8.77 -19.56
CA ASN A 76 -12.06 10.17 -19.93
C ASN A 76 -10.75 10.97 -19.91
N THR A 77 -10.08 11.05 -21.05
CA THR A 77 -8.81 11.76 -21.21
C THR A 77 -8.95 13.28 -21.13
N THR A 78 -10.15 13.84 -21.22
CA THR A 78 -10.39 15.30 -21.11
C THR A 78 -10.58 15.74 -19.66
N ASN A 79 -10.87 14.80 -18.75
CA ASN A 79 -10.96 15.08 -17.34
C ASN A 79 -9.58 14.94 -16.67
N ARG A 80 -9.00 16.08 -16.28
CA ARG A 80 -7.69 16.10 -15.62
C ARG A 80 -7.61 15.17 -14.43
N TRP A 81 -8.65 15.08 -13.61
CA TRP A 81 -8.66 14.22 -12.42
C TRP A 81 -8.55 12.74 -12.77
N CYS A 82 -9.17 12.33 -13.89
CA CYS A 82 -9.06 10.96 -14.38
C CYS A 82 -7.65 10.61 -14.92
N GLN A 83 -6.79 11.59 -15.12
CA GLN A 83 -5.43 11.40 -15.61
C GLN A 83 -4.35 11.52 -14.51
N GLU A 84 -4.74 11.86 -13.29
CA GLU A 84 -3.81 12.01 -12.16
C GLU A 84 -3.75 10.72 -11.34
N PRO A 85 -2.56 10.10 -11.16
CA PRO A 85 -2.43 8.83 -10.44
C PRO A 85 -3.01 8.86 -9.02
N SER A 86 -2.76 9.93 -8.27
CA SER A 86 -3.25 10.06 -6.89
C SER A 86 -4.79 10.10 -6.80
N HIS A 87 -5.48 10.71 -7.76
CA HIS A 87 -6.94 10.69 -7.81
C HIS A 87 -7.47 9.29 -8.12
N ARG A 88 -6.86 8.58 -9.08
CA ARG A 88 -7.23 7.20 -9.41
C ARG A 88 -7.03 6.28 -8.21
N THR A 89 -5.92 6.43 -7.50
CA THR A 89 -5.67 5.68 -6.27
C THR A 89 -6.74 6.01 -5.21
N ALA A 90 -7.11 7.27 -5.07
CA ALA A 90 -8.17 7.68 -4.14
C ALA A 90 -9.53 7.07 -4.48
N ASP A 91 -9.87 6.97 -5.77
CA ASP A 91 -11.10 6.31 -6.23
C ASP A 91 -11.10 4.84 -5.84
N SER A 92 -10.01 4.12 -6.10
CA SER A 92 -9.86 2.71 -5.75
C SER A 92 -9.92 2.49 -4.25
N MET A 93 -9.25 3.34 -3.47
CA MET A 93 -9.27 3.29 -2.01
C MET A 93 -10.67 3.57 -1.44
N ASN A 94 -11.46 4.46 -2.04
CA ASN A 94 -12.84 4.69 -1.62
C ASN A 94 -13.75 3.49 -1.96
N VAL A 95 -13.52 2.77 -3.07
CA VAL A 95 -14.23 1.50 -3.35
C VAL A 95 -13.90 0.44 -2.29
N ILE A 96 -12.63 0.32 -1.88
CA ILE A 96 -12.23 -0.58 -0.80
C ILE A 96 -12.90 -0.18 0.52
N LEU A 97 -12.94 1.11 0.83
CA LEU A 97 -13.59 1.63 2.04
C LEU A 97 -15.09 1.30 2.07
N GLU A 98 -15.79 1.46 0.95
CA GLU A 98 -17.22 1.10 0.86
C GLU A 98 -17.42 -0.42 1.03
N TYR A 99 -16.53 -1.26 0.48
CA TYR A 99 -16.55 -2.69 0.74
C TYR A 99 -16.34 -3.00 2.24
N GLN A 100 -15.39 -2.32 2.89
CA GLN A 100 -15.13 -2.48 4.32
C GLN A 100 -16.34 -2.11 5.18
N LYS A 101 -17.04 -1.03 4.85
CA LYS A 101 -18.27 -0.60 5.53
C LYS A 101 -19.41 -1.61 5.37
N GLN A 102 -19.54 -2.23 4.19
CA GLN A 102 -20.56 -3.25 3.92
C GLN A 102 -20.24 -4.62 4.54
N HIS A 103 -18.96 -4.89 4.82
CA HIS A 103 -18.47 -6.15 5.37
C HIS A 103 -17.58 -5.90 6.58
N PRO A 104 -18.12 -5.38 7.70
CA PRO A 104 -17.32 -5.02 8.87
C PRO A 104 -16.49 -6.20 9.39
N ASP A 105 -15.17 -5.98 9.52
CA ASP A 105 -14.19 -6.95 10.01
C ASP A 105 -12.91 -6.19 10.45
N TYR A 106 -11.86 -6.94 10.79
CA TYR A 106 -10.50 -6.44 10.90
C TYR A 106 -9.84 -6.44 9.53
N TYR A 107 -9.34 -5.31 9.10
CA TYR A 107 -8.70 -5.14 7.79
C TYR A 107 -7.23 -4.76 7.93
N LEU A 108 -6.36 -5.48 7.24
CA LEU A 108 -4.98 -5.08 6.96
C LEU A 108 -4.89 -4.78 5.47
N LEU A 109 -4.65 -3.52 5.11
CA LEU A 109 -4.35 -3.17 3.73
C LEU A 109 -2.84 -3.14 3.53
N LEU A 110 -2.41 -3.74 2.43
CA LEU A 110 -1.04 -3.69 1.91
C LEU A 110 -1.06 -3.05 0.51
N ASP A 111 -0.13 -2.12 0.25
CA ASP A 111 0.12 -1.70 -1.13
C ASP A 111 0.49 -2.90 -1.99
N SER A 112 0.19 -2.85 -3.29
CA SER A 112 0.42 -3.98 -4.20
C SER A 112 1.87 -4.46 -4.25
N ASP A 113 2.82 -3.57 -4.00
CA ASP A 113 4.26 -3.82 -3.99
C ASP A 113 4.86 -3.90 -2.56
N MET A 114 4.04 -4.27 -1.59
CA MET A 114 4.44 -4.48 -0.19
C MET A 114 4.34 -5.95 0.19
N PHE A 115 5.40 -6.49 0.81
CA PHE A 115 5.54 -7.91 1.12
C PHE A 115 5.94 -8.14 2.58
N LEU A 116 5.37 -9.17 3.23
CA LEU A 116 5.87 -9.62 4.54
C LEU A 116 7.23 -10.28 4.38
N ILE A 117 8.16 -9.95 5.28
CA ILE A 117 9.51 -10.51 5.32
C ILE A 117 9.87 -11.18 6.64
N ASP A 118 8.98 -11.12 7.60
CA ASP A 118 9.15 -11.70 8.93
C ASP A 118 7.80 -12.09 9.53
N ASP A 119 7.83 -12.93 10.55
CA ASP A 119 6.64 -13.39 11.27
C ASP A 119 5.83 -12.20 11.79
N TYR A 120 4.54 -12.21 11.45
CA TYR A 120 3.61 -11.15 11.81
C TYR A 120 2.38 -11.72 12.51
N ASN A 121 2.14 -11.23 13.74
CA ASN A 121 0.91 -11.48 14.47
C ASN A 121 0.10 -10.19 14.54
N ILE A 122 -1.10 -10.21 13.98
CA ILE A 122 -2.03 -9.07 13.98
C ILE A 122 -2.44 -8.62 15.38
N ASP A 123 -2.28 -9.47 16.41
CA ASP A 123 -2.62 -9.12 17.79
C ASP A 123 -1.82 -7.92 18.30
N GLU A 124 -0.66 -7.62 17.68
CA GLU A 124 0.08 -6.39 17.95
C GLU A 124 -0.74 -5.15 17.58
N TYR A 125 -1.47 -5.20 16.45
CA TYR A 125 -2.30 -4.09 15.97
C TYR A 125 -3.72 -4.10 16.56
N LYS A 126 -4.28 -5.28 16.89
CA LYS A 126 -5.61 -5.42 17.50
C LYS A 126 -5.77 -4.75 18.87
N LYS A 127 -4.68 -4.38 19.50
CA LYS A 127 -4.70 -3.57 20.74
C LYS A 127 -5.27 -2.18 20.50
N TYR A 128 -5.26 -1.72 19.27
CA TYR A 128 -5.71 -0.40 18.84
C TYR A 128 -6.98 -0.51 17.98
N ASP A 129 -7.70 0.59 17.83
CA ASP A 129 -8.81 0.67 16.90
C ASP A 129 -8.30 0.78 15.46
N CYS A 130 -7.14 1.44 15.26
CA CYS A 130 -6.41 1.43 14.00
C CYS A 130 -4.89 1.52 14.18
N SER A 131 -4.15 0.99 13.19
CA SER A 131 -2.71 1.21 13.04
C SER A 131 -2.46 1.82 11.68
N ILE A 132 -1.72 2.92 11.62
CA ILE A 132 -1.60 3.75 10.41
C ILE A 132 -0.18 4.27 10.22
N VAL A 133 0.17 4.52 8.96
CA VAL A 133 1.34 5.31 8.60
C VAL A 133 0.92 6.76 8.47
N LEU A 134 1.44 7.61 9.35
CA LEU A 134 1.14 9.03 9.36
C LEU A 134 2.02 9.75 8.34
N GLN A 135 1.39 10.53 7.46
CA GLN A 135 2.07 11.48 6.59
C GLN A 135 1.76 12.92 6.99
N HIS A 136 2.63 13.82 6.57
CA HIS A 136 2.57 15.24 6.89
C HIS A 136 2.88 16.07 5.66
N ARG A 137 2.11 17.14 5.46
CA ARG A 137 2.32 18.17 4.43
C ARG A 137 2.01 19.54 5.01
N LYS A 138 2.64 20.57 4.47
CA LYS A 138 2.21 21.95 4.68
C LYS A 138 0.99 22.25 3.81
N ASP A 139 0.03 22.98 4.35
CA ASP A 139 -1.10 23.49 3.58
C ASP A 139 -0.65 24.62 2.63
N ILE A 140 -1.58 25.14 1.84
CA ILE A 140 -1.33 26.20 0.85
C ILE A 140 -0.74 27.48 1.47
N ASP A 141 -1.07 27.73 2.73
CA ASP A 141 -0.54 28.87 3.51
C ASP A 141 0.92 28.68 3.96
N GLN A 142 1.51 27.50 3.72
CA GLN A 142 2.85 27.09 4.16
C GLN A 142 3.09 27.13 5.68
N ILE A 143 2.03 27.37 6.46
CA ILE A 143 2.06 27.50 7.93
C ILE A 143 1.36 26.32 8.56
N THR A 144 0.14 26.02 8.12
CA THR A 144 -0.71 24.97 8.68
C THR A 144 -0.16 23.59 8.32
N ASP A 145 -0.04 22.72 9.32
CA ASP A 145 0.35 21.33 9.13
C ASP A 145 -0.89 20.46 8.90
N ILE A 146 -0.89 19.69 7.79
CA ILE A 146 -1.90 18.68 7.51
C ILE A 146 -1.29 17.31 7.75
N TYR A 147 -1.83 16.60 8.75
CA TYR A 147 -1.51 15.21 9.02
C TYR A 147 -2.59 14.33 8.42
N TYR A 148 -2.20 13.29 7.68
CA TYR A 148 -3.12 12.39 7.01
C TYR A 148 -2.56 10.97 6.94
N ILE A 149 -3.37 10.03 6.51
CA ILE A 149 -3.00 8.62 6.48
C ILE A 149 -2.45 8.27 5.10
N TRP A 150 -1.30 7.62 5.06
CA TRP A 150 -0.80 7.00 3.85
C TRP A 150 -1.61 5.74 3.50
N ASN A 151 -1.98 5.62 2.24
CA ASN A 151 -2.87 4.57 1.74
C ASN A 151 -2.19 3.21 1.51
N GLY A 152 -0.87 3.10 1.68
CA GLY A 152 -0.12 1.88 1.35
C GLY A 152 -0.05 0.83 2.47
N LEU A 153 -0.25 1.23 3.74
CA LEU A 153 -0.31 0.31 4.86
C LEU A 153 -1.18 0.86 5.97
N TYR A 154 -2.23 0.13 6.31
CA TYR A 154 -3.01 0.40 7.51
C TYR A 154 -3.71 -0.85 8.04
N TYR A 155 -4.04 -0.82 9.33
CA TYR A 155 -4.95 -1.75 9.97
C TYR A 155 -6.15 -0.97 10.51
N PHE A 156 -7.37 -1.45 10.22
CA PHE A 156 -8.62 -0.90 10.72
C PHE A 156 -9.49 -1.97 11.37
N ASN A 157 -9.97 -1.68 12.58
CA ASN A 157 -11.06 -2.42 13.21
C ASN A 157 -12.38 -1.74 12.87
N ILE A 158 -13.00 -2.14 11.76
CA ILE A 158 -14.23 -1.50 11.25
C ILE A 158 -15.41 -1.65 12.22
N HIS A 159 -15.39 -2.62 13.11
CA HIS A 159 -16.44 -2.75 14.14
C HIS A 159 -16.42 -1.63 15.19
N LYS A 160 -15.29 -0.93 15.37
CA LYS A 160 -15.11 0.12 16.37
C LYS A 160 -14.98 1.52 15.79
N LEU A 161 -14.60 1.62 14.52
CA LEU A 161 -14.32 2.91 13.92
C LEU A 161 -15.61 3.56 13.40
N ASP A 162 -15.81 4.83 13.70
CA ASP A 162 -16.77 5.65 12.98
C ASP A 162 -16.22 5.97 11.60
N THR A 163 -16.80 5.35 10.58
CA THR A 163 -16.35 5.50 9.20
C THR A 163 -17.05 6.63 8.44
N SER A 164 -17.94 7.39 9.10
CA SER A 164 -18.76 8.42 8.44
C SER A 164 -17.95 9.56 7.83
N LEU A 165 -16.82 9.91 8.45
CA LEU A 165 -15.91 10.98 8.00
C LEU A 165 -14.74 10.45 7.15
N MET A 166 -14.63 9.14 6.96
CA MET A 166 -13.53 8.56 6.19
C MET A 166 -13.68 8.87 4.70
N ASN A 167 -12.62 9.39 4.10
CA ASN A 167 -12.55 9.69 2.67
C ASN A 167 -11.10 9.70 2.21
N TRP A 168 -10.75 8.85 1.25
CA TRP A 168 -9.40 8.75 0.70
C TRP A 168 -9.05 9.83 -0.33
N GLY A 169 -9.95 10.76 -0.60
CA GLY A 169 -9.67 11.87 -1.51
C GLY A 169 -8.47 12.72 -1.10
N LEU A 170 -8.00 13.51 -2.06
CA LEU A 170 -6.91 14.46 -1.86
C LEU A 170 -7.44 15.78 -1.28
N THR A 171 -6.58 16.55 -0.63
CA THR A 171 -6.74 18.00 -0.45
C THR A 171 -5.90 18.73 -1.50
N TYR A 172 -5.85 20.03 -1.43
CA TYR A 172 -5.11 20.83 -2.44
C TYR A 172 -3.60 20.54 -2.44
N THR A 173 -3.03 20.26 -1.28
CA THR A 173 -1.57 20.09 -1.09
C THR A 173 -1.16 18.65 -0.74
N THR A 174 -2.13 17.74 -0.57
CA THR A 174 -1.85 16.37 -0.15
C THR A 174 -1.97 15.38 -1.31
N ASP A 175 -1.48 14.18 -1.07
CA ASP A 175 -1.68 13.00 -1.90
C ASP A 175 -2.95 12.22 -1.48
N THR A 176 -3.17 11.02 -2.05
CA THR A 176 -4.23 10.08 -1.64
C THR A 176 -4.25 9.95 -0.12
N GLY A 177 -5.45 10.06 0.46
CA GLY A 177 -5.65 10.03 1.92
C GLY A 177 -5.64 11.41 2.59
N GLY A 178 -5.42 12.50 1.86
CA GLY A 178 -5.42 13.84 2.43
C GLY A 178 -6.70 14.19 3.19
N ARG A 179 -7.87 13.78 2.67
CA ARG A 179 -9.17 13.99 3.35
C ARG A 179 -9.40 13.12 4.58
N MET A 180 -8.58 12.07 4.76
CA MET A 180 -8.57 11.30 6.01
C MET A 180 -8.13 12.14 7.22
N SER A 181 -7.52 13.31 7.00
CA SER A 181 -7.17 14.25 8.06
C SER A 181 -8.38 14.66 8.90
N VAL A 182 -9.55 14.83 8.31
CA VAL A 182 -10.80 15.20 9.02
C VAL A 182 -11.21 14.08 9.98
N TRP A 183 -11.20 12.83 9.49
CA TRP A 183 -11.51 11.66 10.31
C TRP A 183 -10.44 11.44 11.40
N LEU A 184 -9.16 11.54 11.05
CA LEU A 184 -8.05 11.39 12.00
C LEU A 184 -8.17 12.40 13.15
N ASN A 185 -8.47 13.65 12.85
CA ASN A 185 -8.66 14.70 13.85
C ASN A 185 -9.86 14.42 14.76
N SER A 186 -10.89 13.73 14.30
CA SER A 186 -12.03 13.34 15.12
C SER A 186 -11.70 12.23 16.13
N LEU A 187 -10.75 11.36 15.80
CA LEU A 187 -10.27 10.31 16.71
C LEU A 187 -9.35 10.87 17.80
N ILE A 188 -8.53 11.82 17.43
CA ILE A 188 -7.51 12.41 18.31
C ILE A 188 -8.07 13.72 18.84
N GLN A 189 -8.80 13.68 19.95
CA GLN A 189 -9.43 14.84 20.59
C GLN A 189 -8.46 15.93 21.09
N SER A 190 -7.25 15.99 20.57
CA SER A 190 -6.24 16.98 20.93
C SER A 190 -5.49 17.48 19.70
N ASN A 191 -5.16 18.77 19.68
CA ASN A 191 -4.35 19.42 18.64
C ASN A 191 -2.89 18.94 18.56
N THR A 192 -2.51 17.89 19.30
CA THR A 192 -1.16 17.35 19.34
C THR A 192 -1.17 15.90 18.88
N LEU A 193 -0.87 15.71 17.60
CA LEU A 193 -0.57 14.40 17.01
C LEU A 193 0.82 13.91 17.45
N THR A 194 1.06 13.83 18.75
CA THR A 194 2.28 13.17 19.23
C THR A 194 2.02 11.66 19.31
N PRO A 195 2.79 10.84 18.62
CA PRO A 195 2.55 9.39 18.50
C PRO A 195 2.47 8.62 19.81
N SER A 196 2.91 9.19 20.90
CA SER A 196 3.13 8.48 22.16
C SER A 196 1.93 8.43 23.14
N PHE A 197 0.79 9.05 22.83
CA PHE A 197 -0.27 9.23 23.82
C PHE A 197 -1.68 8.86 23.38
N ASN A 198 -1.84 8.07 22.32
CA ASN A 198 -3.17 7.70 21.85
C ASN A 198 -3.43 6.20 22.02
N ASP A 199 -4.30 5.82 22.95
CA ASP A 199 -4.68 4.43 23.21
C ASP A 199 -5.48 3.80 22.06
N LYS A 200 -5.98 4.61 21.12
CA LYS A 200 -6.82 4.14 20.00
C LYS A 200 -6.08 3.99 18.67
N VAL A 201 -5.02 4.78 18.49
CA VAL A 201 -4.28 4.84 17.23
C VAL A 201 -2.83 4.43 17.46
N HIS A 202 -2.40 3.42 16.73
CA HIS A 202 -0.99 3.05 16.64
C HIS A 202 -0.37 3.68 15.41
N PHE A 203 0.78 4.34 15.56
CA PHE A 203 1.54 4.90 14.46
C PHE A 203 2.64 3.93 14.04
N ILE A 204 2.49 3.35 12.84
CA ILE A 204 3.44 2.41 12.25
C ILE A 204 4.76 3.14 11.97
N LYS A 205 5.86 2.62 12.50
CA LYS A 205 7.20 3.16 12.24
C LYS A 205 7.75 2.63 10.93
N TYR A 206 8.57 3.41 10.25
CA TYR A 206 9.21 2.94 9.02
C TYR A 206 10.56 3.58 8.75
N LEU A 207 11.36 2.87 7.98
CA LEU A 207 12.60 3.34 7.38
C LEU A 207 12.27 3.86 5.98
N LYS A 208 12.33 5.17 5.83
CA LYS A 208 11.89 5.86 4.62
C LYS A 208 12.94 5.76 3.51
N SER A 209 12.49 5.73 2.28
CA SER A 209 13.32 5.81 1.08
C SER A 209 14.33 6.96 1.17
N GLY A 210 15.60 6.64 0.90
CA GLY A 210 16.69 7.63 0.96
C GLY A 210 17.20 7.96 2.38
N GLU A 211 16.68 7.31 3.42
CA GLU A 211 17.06 7.58 4.82
C GLU A 211 17.69 6.35 5.52
N TRP A 212 17.86 5.22 4.82
CA TRP A 212 18.43 4.00 5.38
C TRP A 212 19.35 3.26 4.40
N ASN A 213 20.24 2.43 4.95
CA ASN A 213 21.23 1.66 4.21
C ASN A 213 21.65 0.42 5.00
N ILE A 214 22.71 -0.27 4.55
CA ILE A 214 23.23 -1.49 5.19
C ILE A 214 23.66 -1.29 6.66
N HIS A 215 24.03 -0.07 7.07
CA HIS A 215 24.52 0.18 8.43
C HIS A 215 23.38 0.24 9.46
N ASN A 216 22.24 0.80 9.11
CA ASN A 216 21.06 0.90 9.98
C ASN A 216 19.94 -0.10 9.64
N MET A 217 20.25 -1.10 8.79
CA MET A 217 19.34 -2.20 8.45
C MET A 217 19.03 -3.06 9.68
N PRO A 218 17.75 -3.42 9.91
CA PRO A 218 17.34 -4.31 10.99
C PRO A 218 17.98 -5.71 10.88
N PRO A 219 18.24 -6.38 12.03
CA PRO A 219 18.88 -7.71 12.05
C PRO A 219 18.12 -8.80 11.29
N ASN A 220 16.78 -8.82 11.39
CA ASN A 220 15.93 -9.79 10.68
C ASN A 220 16.09 -9.68 9.16
N LEU A 221 16.17 -8.46 8.64
CA LEU A 221 16.39 -8.23 7.21
C LEU A 221 17.83 -8.62 6.81
N LYS A 222 18.83 -8.34 7.65
CA LYS A 222 20.23 -8.75 7.40
C LYS A 222 20.38 -10.27 7.24
N ALA A 223 19.54 -11.05 7.89
CA ALA A 223 19.54 -12.51 7.77
C ALA A 223 19.06 -13.01 6.40
N ASN A 224 18.37 -12.21 5.62
CA ASN A 224 17.96 -12.55 4.26
C ASN A 224 18.99 -12.02 3.24
N GLU A 225 20.07 -12.80 3.03
CA GLU A 225 21.15 -12.39 2.13
C GLU A 225 20.70 -12.08 0.71
N ARG A 226 19.69 -12.80 0.17
CA ARG A 226 19.18 -12.56 -1.19
C ARG A 226 18.49 -11.19 -1.28
N LEU A 227 17.69 -10.83 -0.28
CA LEU A 227 17.04 -9.53 -0.22
C LEU A 227 18.03 -8.40 0.04
N VAL A 228 19.06 -8.65 0.88
CA VAL A 228 20.15 -7.68 1.09
C VAL A 228 20.90 -7.40 -0.21
N ARG A 229 21.24 -8.43 -1.00
CA ARG A 229 21.89 -8.25 -2.31
C ARG A 229 20.99 -7.46 -3.28
N PHE A 230 19.69 -7.76 -3.29
CA PHE A 230 18.73 -7.00 -4.10
C PHE A 230 18.75 -5.52 -3.73
N LEU A 231 18.64 -5.19 -2.43
CA LEU A 231 18.68 -3.82 -1.94
C LEU A 231 19.98 -3.09 -2.30
N GLN A 232 21.13 -3.75 -2.16
CA GLN A 232 22.43 -3.16 -2.49
C GLN A 232 22.61 -2.88 -3.99
N ASN A 233 22.01 -3.71 -4.85
CA ASN A 233 22.12 -3.61 -6.30
C ASN A 233 20.97 -2.87 -6.96
N ASP A 234 19.98 -2.39 -6.20
CA ASP A 234 18.87 -1.63 -6.76
C ASP A 234 19.38 -0.33 -7.38
N ILE A 235 19.26 -0.21 -8.69
CA ILE A 235 19.75 0.95 -9.45
C ILE A 235 19.02 2.25 -9.11
N ARG A 236 17.90 2.18 -8.40
CA ARG A 236 17.13 3.33 -7.91
C ARG A 236 17.72 3.94 -6.65
N ASN A 237 18.71 3.29 -6.03
CA ASN A 237 19.40 3.79 -4.85
C ASN A 237 20.12 5.11 -5.15
N MET A 238 20.11 6.03 -4.18
CA MET A 238 20.79 7.32 -4.31
C MET A 238 21.73 7.55 -3.12
N ASN A 239 22.94 7.97 -3.41
CA ASN A 239 23.94 8.33 -2.38
C ASN A 239 24.19 7.20 -1.34
N GLY A 240 24.14 5.93 -1.77
CA GLY A 240 24.30 4.78 -0.89
C GLY A 240 23.14 4.49 0.05
N GLN A 241 22.00 5.18 -0.13
CA GLN A 241 20.76 4.94 0.59
C GLN A 241 19.80 4.10 -0.26
N PHE A 242 19.00 3.23 0.39
CA PHE A 242 18.05 2.38 -0.29
C PHE A 242 16.79 3.15 -0.74
N PHE A 243 16.32 2.81 -1.94
CA PHE A 243 15.09 3.36 -2.49
C PHE A 243 13.84 2.70 -1.90
N CYS A 244 13.90 1.39 -1.61
CA CYS A 244 12.83 0.66 -0.96
C CYS A 244 12.59 1.18 0.47
N GLU A 245 11.47 0.81 1.06
CA GLU A 245 11.09 1.21 2.42
C GLU A 245 10.81 -0.03 3.28
N LEU A 246 10.83 0.12 4.60
CA LEU A 246 10.57 -0.97 5.52
C LEU A 246 9.70 -0.48 6.68
N TYR A 247 8.54 -1.10 6.86
CA TYR A 247 7.55 -0.73 7.87
C TYR A 247 7.52 -1.77 9.00
N ASP A 248 7.58 -1.30 10.25
CA ASP A 248 7.64 -2.11 11.48
C ASP A 248 8.67 -3.25 11.44
N ASN A 249 9.72 -3.11 10.63
CA ASN A 249 10.72 -4.13 10.33
C ASN A 249 10.15 -5.44 9.74
N LYS A 250 8.91 -5.46 9.32
CA LYS A 250 8.18 -6.65 8.87
C LYS A 250 7.60 -6.53 7.47
N PHE A 251 7.25 -5.33 7.02
CA PHE A 251 6.65 -5.09 5.71
C PHE A 251 7.67 -4.39 4.81
N PHE A 252 8.21 -5.15 3.87
CA PHE A 252 9.10 -4.62 2.84
C PHE A 252 8.29 -4.00 1.71
N HIS A 253 8.53 -2.74 1.42
CA HIS A 253 7.87 -2.00 0.35
C HIS A 253 8.87 -1.74 -0.78
N TYR A 254 8.63 -2.36 -1.93
CA TYR A 254 9.44 -2.19 -3.13
C TYR A 254 9.42 -0.74 -3.64
N ARG A 255 8.31 -0.05 -3.46
CA ARG A 255 8.05 1.34 -3.82
C ARG A 255 8.05 1.59 -5.33
N ALA A 256 7.03 2.34 -5.79
CA ALA A 256 6.82 2.71 -7.19
C ALA A 256 6.59 1.52 -8.15
N GLY A 257 6.22 0.35 -7.62
CA GLY A 257 5.96 -0.85 -8.42
C GLY A 257 4.77 -0.74 -9.38
N GLY A 258 3.86 0.21 -9.13
CA GLY A 258 2.74 0.53 -10.02
C GLY A 258 2.98 1.70 -10.98
N ASN A 259 4.10 2.43 -10.84
CA ASN A 259 4.43 3.60 -11.65
C ASN A 259 5.14 3.19 -12.94
N TRP A 260 4.39 2.63 -13.86
CA TRP A 260 4.90 2.12 -15.13
C TRP A 260 4.97 3.22 -16.18
N GLU A 261 5.75 4.25 -15.91
CA GLU A 261 6.15 5.15 -16.97
C GLU A 261 6.91 4.37 -18.06
N LYS A 262 6.66 4.68 -19.34
CA LYS A 262 7.23 3.95 -20.50
C LYS A 262 8.74 3.74 -20.44
N ARG A 263 9.48 4.62 -19.76
CA ARG A 263 10.95 4.53 -19.63
C ARG A 263 11.41 3.51 -18.59
N ASN A 264 10.55 3.12 -17.66
CA ASN A 264 10.91 2.27 -16.51
C ASN A 264 10.20 0.92 -16.54
N PHE A 265 9.36 0.65 -17.54
CA PHE A 265 8.57 -0.57 -17.62
C PHE A 265 9.44 -1.83 -17.56
N GLU A 266 10.43 -1.96 -18.44
CA GLU A 266 11.33 -3.13 -18.49
C GLU A 266 12.07 -3.31 -17.15
N LEU A 267 12.57 -2.21 -16.57
CA LEU A 267 13.23 -2.22 -15.28
C LEU A 267 12.31 -2.79 -14.17
N HIS A 268 11.07 -2.33 -14.10
CA HIS A 268 10.13 -2.79 -13.07
C HIS A 268 9.73 -4.26 -13.31
N VAL A 269 9.63 -4.71 -14.55
CA VAL A 269 9.41 -6.13 -14.88
C VAL A 269 10.58 -6.97 -14.38
N ASP A 270 11.82 -6.61 -14.72
CA ASP A 270 13.02 -7.34 -14.30
C ASP A 270 13.17 -7.39 -12.78
N LEU A 271 13.00 -6.26 -12.10
CA LEU A 271 13.07 -6.21 -10.63
C LEU A 271 11.95 -7.01 -9.96
N SER A 272 10.75 -7.04 -10.56
CA SER A 272 9.65 -7.86 -10.05
C SER A 272 9.93 -9.35 -10.14
N TYR A 273 10.55 -9.81 -11.22
CA TYR A 273 11.00 -11.22 -11.34
C TYR A 273 12.12 -11.56 -10.37
N GLN A 274 13.06 -10.64 -10.13
CA GLN A 274 14.09 -10.82 -9.12
C GLN A 274 13.47 -10.96 -7.72
N LEU A 275 12.49 -10.10 -7.37
CA LEU A 275 11.76 -10.22 -6.10
C LEU A 275 10.97 -11.53 -6.02
N LYS A 276 10.30 -11.95 -7.10
CA LYS A 276 9.61 -13.24 -7.14
C LYS A 276 10.58 -14.38 -6.83
N SER A 277 11.74 -14.42 -7.47
CA SER A 277 12.77 -15.42 -7.16
C SER A 277 13.25 -15.38 -5.70
N ILE A 278 13.38 -14.20 -5.09
CA ILE A 278 13.82 -14.06 -3.69
C ILE A 278 12.78 -14.60 -2.72
N PHE A 279 11.51 -14.38 -2.97
CA PHE A 279 10.44 -14.66 -2.01
C PHE A 279 9.75 -16.00 -2.20
N ILE A 280 9.78 -16.56 -3.43
CA ILE A 280 9.02 -17.77 -3.77
C ILE A 280 9.95 -18.97 -4.03
N ASP A 281 11.09 -18.78 -4.70
CA ASP A 281 12.10 -19.82 -5.02
C ASP A 281 13.14 -19.97 -3.89
#